data_c01d9e97bffd825eff45fc9098296fea
#
_entry.id   c01d9e97bffd825eff45fc9098296fea
#
_cell.length_a   1.000
_cell.length_b   1.000
_cell.length_c   1.000
_cell.angle_alpha   90.00
_cell.angle_beta   90.00
_cell.angle_gamma   90.00
#
_symmetry.space_group_name_H-M   'P 1'
#
loop_
_entity.id
_entity.type
_entity.pdbx_description
1 polymer ?
#
loop_
_entity_poly.entity_id
_entity_poly.type
_entity_poly.pdbx_seq_one_letter_code
_entity_poly.pdbx_strand_id
1 'polypeptide(L)'
;MKLRARIEGSKVHRVGYSMFLANKAIDLDLPGLSAQNKIEGGRQVVLAFFEGDESQVGEFRRFIEAEKPPEAEVSSIIIQDYQGQVGDTMLFYQKMSSQHLGKGIDAILRMEKKQDKMLEKQDKMLEKQDTTIGV
;
A
#
# COMPACT_ATOMS: atom_id res chain seq x y z
N MET A 1 -16.28 -1.68 -3.61
CA MET A 1 -15.66 -1.11 -4.83
C MET A 1 -14.26 -1.66 -4.98
N LYS A 2 -13.92 -2.10 -6.17
CA LYS A 2 -12.60 -2.64 -6.48
C LYS A 2 -12.06 -1.95 -7.71
N LEU A 3 -10.82 -1.51 -7.65
CA LEU A 3 -10.16 -0.86 -8.77
C LEU A 3 -8.78 -1.45 -9.01
N ARG A 4 -8.30 -1.26 -10.24
CA ARG A 4 -6.94 -1.62 -10.62
C ARG A 4 -6.26 -0.37 -11.16
N ALA A 5 -5.08 -0.08 -10.64
CA ALA A 5 -4.27 1.01 -11.15
C ALA A 5 -3.06 0.44 -11.88
N ARG A 6 -2.80 0.94 -13.08
CA ARG A 6 -1.63 0.59 -13.85
C ARG A 6 -0.74 1.82 -13.91
N ILE A 7 0.40 1.72 -13.23
CA ILE A 7 1.35 2.83 -13.12
C ILE A 7 2.56 2.48 -13.96
N GLU A 8 2.78 3.23 -15.02
CA GLU A 8 3.85 2.97 -15.96
C GLU A 8 4.86 4.10 -15.96
N GLY A 9 6.12 3.77 -16.11
CA GLY A 9 7.15 4.79 -16.22
C GLY A 9 8.51 4.20 -16.51
N SER A 10 9.49 5.08 -16.64
CA SER A 10 10.88 4.67 -16.84
C SER A 10 11.48 4.15 -15.54
N LYS A 11 10.96 4.56 -14.41
CA LYS A 11 11.48 4.15 -13.10
C LYS A 11 10.35 4.10 -12.08
N VAL A 12 9.69 2.94 -12.01
CA VAL A 12 8.67 2.70 -11.01
C VAL A 12 8.98 1.46 -10.16
N HIS A 13 9.98 0.68 -10.55
CA HIS A 13 10.46 -0.45 -9.75
C HIS A 13 11.61 -0.01 -8.87
N ARG A 14 11.79 -0.69 -7.74
CA ARG A 14 12.89 -0.45 -6.80
C ARG A 14 12.96 0.98 -6.27
N VAL A 15 11.82 1.67 -6.29
CA VAL A 15 11.70 3.00 -5.70
C VAL A 15 10.78 2.98 -4.48
N GLY A 16 10.43 1.79 -4.00
CA GLY A 16 9.58 1.63 -2.83
C GLY A 16 8.11 1.82 -3.10
N TYR A 17 7.65 1.66 -4.34
CA TYR A 17 6.26 1.91 -4.69
C TYR A 17 5.29 1.02 -3.90
N SER A 18 5.59 -0.26 -3.76
CA SER A 18 4.69 -1.17 -3.04
C SER A 18 4.51 -0.76 -1.58
N MET A 19 5.61 -0.40 -0.88
CA MET A 19 5.51 0.09 0.49
C MET A 19 4.85 1.45 0.56
N PHE A 20 5.11 2.31 -0.41
CA PHE A 20 4.48 3.61 -0.51
C PHE A 20 2.95 3.48 -0.55
N LEU A 21 2.44 2.57 -1.36
CA LEU A 21 1.02 2.30 -1.47
C LEU A 21 0.48 1.62 -0.21
N ALA A 22 1.21 0.64 0.31
CA ALA A 22 0.78 -0.08 1.51
C ALA A 22 0.66 0.84 2.71
N ASN A 23 1.58 1.77 2.88
CA ASN A 23 1.53 2.73 3.96
C ASN A 23 0.26 3.57 3.91
N LYS A 24 -0.10 4.04 2.73
CA LYS A 24 -1.31 4.86 2.58
C LYS A 24 -2.57 4.02 2.77
N ALA A 25 -2.55 2.79 2.29
CA ALA A 25 -3.69 1.90 2.45
C ALA A 25 -3.99 1.65 3.92
N ILE A 26 -2.94 1.48 4.72
CA ILE A 26 -3.10 1.31 6.16
C ILE A 26 -3.65 2.59 6.80
N ASP A 27 -3.16 3.74 6.38
CA ASP A 27 -3.67 5.02 6.90
C ASP A 27 -5.16 5.19 6.65
N LEU A 28 -5.64 4.67 5.54
CA LEU A 28 -7.04 4.78 5.16
C LEU A 28 -7.88 3.61 5.66
N ASP A 29 -7.28 2.67 6.37
CA ASP A 29 -7.94 1.43 6.78
C ASP A 29 -8.53 0.67 5.59
N LEU A 30 -7.87 0.74 4.46
CA LEU A 30 -8.32 0.07 3.25
C LEU A 30 -8.24 -1.44 3.45
N PRO A 31 -9.34 -2.18 3.30
CA PRO A 31 -9.31 -3.62 3.59
C PRO A 31 -8.53 -4.45 2.60
N GLY A 32 -8.46 -4.03 1.36
CA GLY A 32 -7.78 -4.83 0.34
C GLY A 32 -6.78 -4.03 -0.45
N LEU A 33 -5.57 -4.56 -0.58
CA LEU A 33 -4.53 -4.02 -1.43
C LEU A 33 -3.54 -5.12 -1.79
N SER A 34 -3.19 -5.17 -3.06
CA SER A 34 -2.02 -5.92 -3.50
C SER A 34 -1.39 -5.16 -4.67
N ALA A 35 -0.11 -5.39 -4.88
CA ALA A 35 0.59 -4.76 -5.98
C ALA A 35 1.67 -5.69 -6.50
N GLN A 36 1.98 -5.58 -7.77
CA GLN A 36 3.02 -6.39 -8.37
C GLN A 36 3.74 -5.59 -9.44
N ASN A 37 5.03 -5.89 -9.61
CA ASN A 37 5.86 -5.27 -10.62
C ASN A 37 5.81 -6.11 -11.90
N LYS A 38 5.73 -5.44 -13.04
CA LYS A 38 5.77 -6.09 -14.34
C LYS A 38 6.61 -5.29 -15.31
N ILE A 39 7.12 -5.96 -16.33
CA ILE A 39 7.78 -5.32 -17.46
C ILE A 39 6.90 -5.55 -18.68
N GLU A 40 6.49 -4.47 -19.33
CA GLU A 40 5.66 -4.55 -20.53
C GLU A 40 6.26 -3.64 -21.60
N GLY A 41 6.62 -4.23 -22.74
CA GLY A 41 7.21 -3.47 -23.81
C GLY A 41 8.51 -2.77 -23.43
N GLY A 42 9.26 -3.36 -22.51
CA GLY A 42 10.50 -2.75 -22.03
C GLY A 42 10.31 -1.65 -20.99
N ARG A 43 9.06 -1.35 -20.63
CA ARG A 43 8.79 -0.33 -19.63
C ARG A 43 8.41 -0.96 -18.29
N GLN A 44 8.70 -0.24 -17.22
CA GLN A 44 8.36 -0.72 -15.88
C GLN A 44 6.91 -0.35 -15.56
N VAL A 45 6.20 -1.31 -14.98
CA VAL A 45 4.79 -1.15 -14.62
C VAL A 45 4.57 -1.65 -13.20
N VAL A 46 3.81 -0.91 -12.41
CA VAL A 46 3.29 -1.38 -11.14
C VAL A 46 1.78 -1.54 -11.30
N LEU A 47 1.29 -2.75 -11.05
CA LEU A 47 -0.15 -3.00 -11.03
C LEU A 47 -0.60 -3.07 -9.59
N ALA A 48 -1.51 -2.19 -9.22
CA ALA A 48 -2.06 -2.15 -7.87
C ALA A 48 -3.55 -2.47 -7.94
N PHE A 49 -4.00 -3.35 -7.06
CA PHE A 49 -5.40 -3.75 -6.95
C PHE A 49 -5.86 -3.37 -5.56
N PHE A 50 -6.96 -2.65 -5.46
CA PHE A 50 -7.41 -2.19 -4.15
C PHE A 50 -8.92 -2.22 -4.03
N GLU A 51 -9.36 -2.44 -2.81
CA GLU A 51 -10.76 -2.66 -2.49
C GLU A 51 -11.13 -1.99 -1.17
N GLY A 52 -12.33 -1.45 -1.08
CA GLY A 52 -12.84 -0.84 0.12
C GLY A 52 -14.17 -0.18 -0.17
N ASP A 53 -14.64 0.64 0.77
CA ASP A 53 -15.85 1.42 0.50
C ASP A 53 -15.52 2.56 -0.46
N GLU A 54 -16.55 3.24 -0.90
CA GLU A 54 -16.41 4.29 -1.90
C GLU A 54 -15.50 5.42 -1.43
N SER A 55 -15.59 5.78 -0.17
CA SER A 55 -14.78 6.85 0.40
C SER A 55 -13.31 6.44 0.47
N GLN A 56 -13.03 5.24 0.96
CA GLN A 56 -11.66 4.73 1.06
C GLN A 56 -11.01 4.59 -0.30
N VAL A 57 -11.71 3.99 -1.23
CA VAL A 57 -11.20 3.78 -2.59
C VAL A 57 -10.99 5.10 -3.30
N GLY A 58 -11.92 6.04 -3.13
CA GLY A 58 -11.80 7.36 -3.71
C GLY A 58 -10.58 8.12 -3.20
N GLU A 59 -10.32 8.06 -1.89
CA GLU A 59 -9.13 8.69 -1.31
C GLU A 59 -7.85 8.05 -1.81
N PHE A 60 -7.83 6.72 -1.87
CA PHE A 60 -6.65 6.00 -2.34
C PHE A 60 -6.38 6.31 -3.81
N ARG A 61 -7.42 6.38 -4.61
CA ARG A 61 -7.30 6.75 -6.01
C ARG A 61 -6.70 8.15 -6.17
N ARG A 62 -7.19 9.11 -5.41
CA ARG A 62 -6.64 10.47 -5.44
C ARG A 62 -5.17 10.49 -5.05
N PHE A 63 -4.82 9.70 -4.05
CA PHE A 63 -3.43 9.59 -3.61
C PHE A 63 -2.53 9.04 -4.73
N ILE A 64 -2.98 7.97 -5.39
CA ILE A 64 -2.20 7.38 -6.49
C ILE A 64 -1.98 8.39 -7.60
N GLU A 65 -2.99 9.18 -7.91
CA GLU A 65 -2.91 10.15 -9.00
C GLU A 65 -2.09 11.38 -8.65
N ALA A 66 -2.03 11.74 -7.38
CA ALA A 66 -1.40 12.97 -6.95
C ALA A 66 0.02 12.78 -6.41
N GLU A 67 0.35 11.62 -5.88
CA GLU A 67 1.60 11.38 -5.18
C GLU A 67 2.38 10.22 -5.75
N LYS A 68 3.69 10.24 -5.56
CA LYS A 68 4.57 9.16 -5.99
C LYS A 68 5.78 9.12 -5.07
N PRO A 69 6.49 7.98 -4.99
CA PRO A 69 7.76 7.94 -4.27
C PRO A 69 8.73 8.96 -4.87
N PRO A 70 9.62 9.56 -4.06
CA PRO A 70 10.49 10.64 -4.53
C PRO A 70 11.35 10.29 -5.74
N GLU A 71 11.78 9.05 -5.87
CA GLU A 71 12.64 8.66 -6.98
C GLU A 71 11.90 8.10 -8.18
N ALA A 72 10.57 8.00 -8.11
CA ALA A 72 9.80 7.43 -9.19
C ALA A 72 9.68 8.39 -10.37
N GLU A 73 9.73 7.82 -11.57
CA GLU A 73 9.50 8.56 -12.81
C GLU A 73 8.32 7.91 -13.50
N VAL A 74 7.16 8.54 -13.38
CA VAL A 74 5.89 8.01 -13.84
C VAL A 74 5.50 8.70 -15.14
N SER A 75 5.13 7.90 -16.15
CA SER A 75 4.68 8.41 -17.44
C SER A 75 3.17 8.43 -17.55
N SER A 76 2.50 7.41 -17.00
CA SER A 76 1.05 7.34 -17.09
C SER A 76 0.48 6.52 -15.94
N ILE A 77 -0.76 6.84 -15.58
CA ILE A 77 -1.51 6.10 -14.57
C ILE A 77 -2.90 5.88 -15.15
N ILE A 78 -3.31 4.62 -15.23
CA ILE A 78 -4.63 4.25 -15.74
C ILE A 78 -5.35 3.48 -14.64
N ILE A 79 -6.52 3.94 -14.23
CA ILE A 79 -7.30 3.31 -13.18
C ILE A 79 -8.61 2.82 -13.77
N GLN A 80 -8.92 1.56 -13.53
CA GLN A 80 -10.09 0.89 -14.10
C GLN A 80 -10.80 0.06 -13.05
N ASP A 81 -12.07 -0.24 -13.27
CA ASP A 81 -12.80 -1.18 -12.45
C ASP A 81 -12.16 -2.55 -12.53
N TYR A 82 -12.22 -3.28 -11.43
CA TYR A 82 -11.61 -4.60 -11.34
C TYR A 82 -12.64 -5.61 -10.82
N GLN A 83 -12.67 -6.79 -11.41
CA GLN A 83 -13.64 -7.83 -11.07
C GLN A 83 -13.04 -9.02 -10.31
N GLY A 84 -11.74 -9.05 -10.16
CA GLY A 84 -11.06 -10.17 -9.51
C GLY A 84 -11.00 -10.04 -8.00
N GLN A 85 -10.24 -10.91 -7.38
CA GLN A 85 -10.02 -10.87 -5.94
C GLN A 85 -8.89 -9.93 -5.61
N VAL A 86 -9.06 -9.20 -4.50
CA VAL A 86 -8.03 -8.31 -4.00
C VAL A 86 -7.56 -8.87 -2.65
N GLY A 87 -6.26 -9.03 -2.49
CA GLY A 87 -5.71 -9.56 -1.26
C GLY A 87 -5.89 -8.63 -0.08
N ASP A 88 -5.67 -9.15 1.12
CA ASP A 88 -5.78 -8.38 2.35
C ASP A 88 -4.63 -7.40 2.49
N THR A 89 -4.95 -6.15 2.80
CA THR A 89 -3.95 -5.08 2.94
C THR A 89 -2.90 -5.40 3.98
N MET A 90 -3.32 -5.94 5.13
CA MET A 90 -2.39 -6.23 6.21
C MET A 90 -1.40 -7.32 5.83
N LEU A 91 -1.88 -8.36 5.16
CA LEU A 91 -1.00 -9.41 4.67
C LEU A 91 -0.01 -8.87 3.66
N PHE A 92 -0.46 -8.02 2.77
CA PHE A 92 0.42 -7.40 1.79
C PHE A 92 1.48 -6.55 2.49
N TYR A 93 1.07 -5.74 3.46
CA TYR A 93 2.00 -4.92 4.23
C TYR A 93 3.05 -5.78 4.93
N GLN A 94 2.63 -6.86 5.57
CA GLN A 94 3.56 -7.75 6.27
C GLN A 94 4.55 -8.39 5.31
N LYS A 95 4.07 -8.80 4.15
CA LYS A 95 4.95 -9.38 3.13
C LYS A 95 5.98 -8.37 2.65
N MET A 96 5.57 -7.15 2.38
CA MET A 96 6.48 -6.11 1.93
C MET A 96 7.47 -5.73 3.01
N SER A 97 7.02 -5.65 4.25
CA SER A 97 7.89 -5.33 5.38
C SER A 97 8.97 -6.40 5.56
N SER A 98 8.59 -7.66 5.44
CA SER A 98 9.56 -8.77 5.53
C SER A 98 10.64 -8.66 4.46
N GLN A 99 10.28 -8.27 3.27
CA GLN A 99 11.24 -8.11 2.19
C GLN A 99 12.23 -6.98 2.43
N HIS A 100 11.91 -6.05 3.31
CA HIS A 100 12.78 -4.93 3.63
C HIS A 100 13.64 -5.14 4.87
N LEU A 101 13.51 -6.28 5.55
CA LEU A 101 14.25 -6.51 6.80
C LEU A 101 15.76 -6.41 6.69
N GLY A 102 16.32 -6.74 5.57
CA GLY A 102 17.76 -6.73 5.40
C GLY A 102 18.35 -5.43 4.87
N LYS A 103 17.55 -4.38 4.74
CA LYS A 103 18.00 -3.17 4.08
C LYS A 103 18.52 -2.08 5.02
N GLY A 104 18.78 -2.42 6.27
CA GLY A 104 19.43 -1.52 7.19
C GLY A 104 18.52 -0.83 8.18
N ILE A 105 19.12 0.02 8.98
CA ILE A 105 18.45 0.63 10.12
C ILE A 105 17.27 1.51 9.70
N ASP A 106 17.39 2.24 8.62
CA ASP A 106 16.30 3.11 8.17
C ASP A 106 15.04 2.32 7.86
N ALA A 107 15.20 1.16 7.23
CA ALA A 107 14.07 0.30 6.93
C ALA A 107 13.44 -0.23 8.21
N ILE A 108 14.28 -0.62 9.17
CA ILE A 108 13.80 -1.12 10.45
C ILE A 108 13.02 -0.05 11.19
N LEU A 109 13.55 1.16 11.24
CA LEU A 109 12.88 2.27 11.90
C LEU A 109 11.54 2.59 11.26
N ARG A 110 11.48 2.52 9.93
CA ARG A 110 10.24 2.76 9.21
C ARG A 110 9.20 1.71 9.55
N MET A 111 9.61 0.45 9.66
CA MET A 111 8.72 -0.61 10.05
C MET A 111 8.19 -0.42 11.47
N GLU A 112 9.04 -0.02 12.40
CA GLU A 112 8.62 0.24 13.77
C GLU A 112 7.56 1.33 13.82
N LYS A 113 7.75 2.40 13.09
CA LYS A 113 6.75 3.48 13.03
C LYS A 113 5.41 2.98 12.51
N LYS A 114 5.42 2.11 11.51
CA LYS A 114 4.18 1.59 10.96
C LYS A 114 3.51 0.62 11.92
N GLN A 115 4.29 -0.19 12.61
CA GLN A 115 3.75 -1.09 13.62
C GLN A 115 3.11 -0.32 14.76
N ASP A 116 3.74 0.74 15.22
CA ASP A 116 3.16 1.59 16.26
C ASP A 116 1.82 2.16 15.82
N LYS A 117 1.74 2.62 14.59
CA LYS A 117 0.50 3.15 14.06
C LYS A 117 -0.59 2.08 13.99
N MET A 118 -0.24 0.87 13.62
CA MET A 118 -1.19 -0.22 13.59
C MET A 118 -1.66 -0.59 14.99
N LEU A 119 -0.78 -0.58 15.97
CA LEU A 119 -1.13 -0.84 17.35
C LEU A 119 -2.08 0.22 17.89
N GLU A 120 -1.85 1.48 17.58
CA GLU A 120 -2.76 2.54 17.97
C GLU A 120 -4.17 2.29 17.43
N LYS A 121 -4.29 1.88 16.20
CA LYS A 121 -5.59 1.59 15.61
C LYS A 121 -6.24 0.39 16.28
N GLN A 122 -5.47 -0.64 16.58
CA GLN A 122 -5.99 -1.80 17.29
C GLN A 122 -6.43 -1.42 18.68
N ASP A 123 -5.68 -0.62 19.38
CA ASP A 123 -6.06 -0.16 20.72
C ASP A 123 -7.40 0.57 20.70
N LYS A 124 -7.61 1.43 19.73
CA LYS A 124 -8.89 2.11 19.60
C LYS A 124 -10.04 1.16 19.38
N MET A 125 -9.83 0.11 18.64
CA MET A 125 -10.85 -0.92 18.45
C MET A 125 -11.06 -1.73 19.71
N LEU A 126 -9.97 -2.05 20.39
CA LEU A 126 -10.01 -2.90 21.56
C LEU A 126 -10.46 -2.20 22.83
N GLU A 127 -10.35 -0.91 22.92
CA GLU A 127 -10.89 -0.14 24.05
C GLU A 127 -12.35 -0.44 24.25
N LYS A 128 -13.09 -0.65 23.17
CA LYS A 128 -14.50 -0.98 23.24
C LYS A 128 -14.76 -2.41 23.70
N GLN A 129 -13.74 -3.24 23.69
CA GLN A 129 -13.82 -4.61 24.08
C GLN A 129 -13.11 -4.89 25.40
N ASP A 130 -12.68 -3.84 26.05
CA ASP A 130 -11.98 -3.94 27.31
C ASP A 130 -10.72 -4.77 27.21
N THR A 131 -9.90 -4.46 26.28
CA THR A 131 -8.71 -5.20 26.24
C THR A 131 -7.57 -4.37 26.67
N THR A 132 -6.69 -4.95 27.34
CA THR A 132 -5.57 -4.27 27.89
C THR A 132 -4.33 -4.60 27.22
N ILE A 133 -4.48 -5.11 26.12
CA ILE A 133 -3.37 -5.57 25.49
C ILE A 133 -2.43 -4.55 25.08
N GLY A 134 -2.79 -3.44 24.94
CA GLY A 134 -1.93 -2.42 24.53
C GLY A 134 -0.53 -2.58 25.01
N VAL A 135 -0.21 -3.48 25.53
CA VAL A 135 1.14 -3.71 25.90
C VAL A 135 2.07 -3.82 24.73
#